data_16286bfdd4c61e063319e549e9e3001d
#
_entry.id   16286bfdd4c61e063319e549e9e3001d
#
_cell.length_a   1.000
_cell.length_b   1.000
_cell.length_c   1.000
_cell.angle_alpha   90.00
_cell.angle_beta   90.00
_cell.angle_gamma   90.00
#
_symmetry.space_group_name_H-M   'P 1'
#
loop_
_entity.id
_entity.type
_entity.pdbx_description
1 polymer ?
#
loop_
_entity_poly.entity_id
_entity_poly.type
_entity_poly.pdbx_seq_one_letter_code
_entity_poly.pdbx_strand_id
1 'polypeptide(L)'
;MQPVHTLNDPNLRLYYRGALPATAPLLLTFLQPHEADAVASLLKADVVLMSLDRTDWEHAFSPWPAPRAFKKAPDFSGGATETLTSLAARLPAIEQRLGLQPRWRGIAGYSLAGLFAAWSAYHDSPFQRVACVSGSLWFD
;
A
#
# COMPACT_ATOMS: atom_id res chain seq x y z
N MET A 1 9.49 6.69 14.50
CA MET A 1 9.79 5.46 13.74
C MET A 1 10.94 5.71 12.78
N GLN A 2 11.81 4.73 12.63
CA GLN A 2 12.92 4.80 11.70
C GLN A 2 12.65 3.84 10.54
N PRO A 3 13.03 4.18 9.30
CA PRO A 3 13.00 3.22 8.20
C PRO A 3 14.08 2.17 8.44
N VAL A 4 13.74 0.91 8.40
CA VAL A 4 14.64 -0.12 8.90
C VAL A 4 15.08 -1.10 7.82
N HIS A 5 14.27 -1.37 6.80
CA HIS A 5 14.62 -2.32 5.76
C HIS A 5 14.09 -1.93 4.40
N THR A 6 14.89 -2.19 3.40
CA THR A 6 14.47 -2.14 2.00
C THR A 6 14.24 -3.54 1.42
N LEU A 7 14.52 -4.60 2.17
CA LEU A 7 14.29 -6.00 1.77
C LEU A 7 14.78 -6.33 0.35
N ASN A 8 15.90 -5.75 -0.06
CA ASN A 8 16.43 -5.84 -1.42
C ASN A 8 15.51 -5.25 -2.50
N ASP A 9 14.49 -4.49 -2.11
CA ASP A 9 13.64 -3.73 -3.00
C ASP A 9 13.74 -2.25 -2.62
N PRO A 10 14.34 -1.39 -3.47
CA PRO A 10 14.53 0.02 -3.14
C PRO A 10 13.21 0.79 -3.02
N ASN A 11 12.11 0.22 -3.53
CA ASN A 11 10.79 0.84 -3.48
C ASN A 11 9.97 0.41 -2.25
N LEU A 12 10.49 -0.51 -1.45
CA LEU A 12 9.80 -1.03 -0.28
C LEU A 12 10.49 -0.56 1.00
N ARG A 13 9.74 0.06 1.90
CA ARG A 13 10.22 0.54 3.19
C ARG A 13 9.37 0.00 4.31
N LEU A 14 10.03 -0.30 5.42
CA LEU A 14 9.40 -0.82 6.62
C LEU A 14 9.72 0.11 7.81
N TYR A 15 8.69 0.46 8.58
CA TYR A 15 8.82 1.31 9.75
C TYR A 15 8.17 0.63 10.94
N TYR A 16 8.87 0.64 12.08
CA TYR A 16 8.34 0.14 13.35
C TYR A 16 9.10 0.75 14.51
N ARG A 17 8.57 0.62 15.70
CA ARG A 17 9.20 1.14 16.94
C ARG A 17 9.92 0.02 17.67
N GLY A 18 11.14 0.32 18.15
CA GLY A 18 11.93 -0.62 18.93
C GLY A 18 12.28 -1.88 18.15
N ALA A 19 12.12 -3.04 18.78
CA ALA A 19 12.26 -4.33 18.10
C ALA A 19 11.06 -4.59 17.20
N LEU A 20 11.27 -5.36 16.13
CA LEU A 20 10.20 -5.68 15.17
C LEU A 20 9.07 -6.44 15.89
N PRO A 21 7.84 -5.86 15.96
CA PRO A 21 6.76 -6.47 16.71
C PRO A 21 6.06 -7.56 15.89
N ALA A 22 6.32 -8.83 16.23
CA ALA A 22 5.93 -9.99 15.43
C ALA A 22 4.42 -10.10 15.19
N THR A 23 3.58 -9.64 16.14
CA THR A 23 2.12 -9.77 16.05
C THR A 23 1.39 -8.44 15.86
N ALA A 24 2.11 -7.34 15.73
CA ALA A 24 1.48 -6.05 15.49
C ALA A 24 0.76 -6.04 14.13
N PRO A 25 -0.29 -5.22 13.99
CA PRO A 25 -0.93 -5.05 12.68
C PRO A 25 0.04 -4.53 11.63
N LEU A 26 -0.13 -4.97 10.40
CA LEU A 26 0.62 -4.51 9.26
C LEU A 26 -0.25 -3.55 8.45
N LEU A 27 0.24 -2.34 8.23
CA LEU A 27 -0.42 -1.33 7.42
C LEU A 27 0.39 -1.09 6.15
N LEU A 28 -0.20 -1.41 5.01
CA LEU A 28 0.41 -1.15 3.70
C LEU A 28 -0.07 0.18 3.15
N THR A 29 0.85 0.97 2.64
CA THR A 29 0.56 2.22 1.94
C THR A 29 1.45 2.36 0.72
N PHE A 30 1.17 3.36 -0.12
CA PHE A 30 1.87 3.60 -1.40
C PHE A 30 2.34 5.06 -1.44
N LEU A 31 3.45 5.32 -0.76
CA LEU A 31 3.97 6.67 -0.59
C LEU A 31 5.42 6.75 -1.10
N GLN A 32 5.80 7.91 -1.58
CA GLN A 32 7.20 8.20 -1.83
C GLN A 32 7.97 8.23 -0.50
N PRO A 33 9.30 8.03 -0.52
CA PRO A 33 10.07 7.91 0.72
C PRO A 33 9.86 9.05 1.71
N HIS A 34 9.87 10.32 1.24
CA HIS A 34 9.70 11.47 2.13
C HIS A 34 8.30 11.54 2.74
N GLU A 35 7.28 11.12 1.99
CA GLU A 35 5.91 11.04 2.48
C GLU A 35 5.77 9.92 3.51
N ALA A 36 6.37 8.76 3.23
CA ALA A 36 6.35 7.62 4.14
C ALA A 36 7.05 7.96 5.47
N ASP A 37 8.18 8.65 5.41
CA ASP A 37 8.90 9.13 6.60
C ASP A 37 8.00 10.06 7.43
N ALA A 38 7.29 10.98 6.78
CA ALA A 38 6.40 11.93 7.45
C ALA A 38 5.23 11.21 8.13
N VAL A 39 4.59 10.28 7.44
CA VAL A 39 3.48 9.50 7.99
C VAL A 39 3.96 8.66 9.17
N ALA A 40 5.10 7.98 9.02
CA ALA A 40 5.68 7.17 10.08
C ALA A 40 5.94 7.98 11.35
N SER A 41 6.43 9.22 11.21
CA SER A 41 6.70 10.09 12.36
C SER A 41 5.44 10.51 13.11
N LEU A 42 4.28 10.51 12.45
CA LEU A 42 3.01 10.89 13.04
C LEU A 42 2.25 9.71 13.65
N LEU A 43 2.59 8.48 13.29
CA LEU A 43 1.91 7.31 13.82
C LEU A 43 2.28 7.08 15.28
N LYS A 44 1.26 6.93 16.12
CA LYS A 44 1.42 6.69 17.56
C LYS A 44 1.02 5.26 17.96
N ALA A 45 0.36 4.53 17.07
CA ALA A 45 -0.05 3.16 17.34
C ALA A 45 1.10 2.17 17.11
N ASP A 46 1.02 1.02 17.77
CA ASP A 46 1.96 -0.08 17.55
C ASP A 46 1.55 -0.84 16.29
N VAL A 47 2.06 -0.37 15.16
CA VAL A 47 1.84 -0.97 13.85
C VAL A 47 3.18 -1.11 13.14
N VAL A 48 3.27 -2.06 12.22
CA VAL A 48 4.33 -2.10 11.22
C VAL A 48 3.78 -1.38 10.00
N LEU A 49 4.41 -0.27 9.64
CA LEU A 49 4.07 0.48 8.43
C LEU A 49 4.96 -0.01 7.30
N MET A 50 4.33 -0.51 6.25
CA MET A 50 5.01 -0.92 5.02
C MET A 50 4.59 0.05 3.92
N SER A 51 5.55 0.69 3.27
CA SER A 51 5.27 1.58 2.15
C SER A 51 5.94 1.08 0.89
N LEU A 52 5.17 0.98 -0.18
CA LEU A 52 5.64 0.59 -1.50
C LEU A 52 5.50 1.78 -2.44
N ASP A 53 6.64 2.33 -2.87
CA ASP A 53 6.67 3.42 -3.83
C ASP A 53 6.52 2.85 -5.24
N ARG A 54 5.53 3.34 -5.99
CA ARG A 54 5.28 2.91 -7.37
C ARG A 54 5.21 4.11 -8.29
N THR A 55 5.76 3.95 -9.48
CA THR A 55 5.77 5.00 -10.51
C THR A 55 4.65 4.82 -11.55
N ASP A 56 4.03 3.64 -11.60
CA ASP A 56 3.00 3.26 -12.58
C ASP A 56 1.58 3.36 -12.01
N TRP A 57 1.28 4.43 -11.28
CA TRP A 57 0.03 4.61 -10.54
C TRP A 57 -1.21 4.41 -11.41
N GLU A 58 -1.24 5.04 -12.60
CA GLU A 58 -2.41 5.01 -13.48
C GLU A 58 -2.72 3.60 -13.99
N HIS A 59 -1.70 2.76 -14.12
CA HIS A 59 -1.89 1.35 -14.44
C HIS A 59 -2.21 0.55 -13.18
N ALA A 60 -1.36 0.64 -12.16
CA ALA A 60 -1.39 -0.26 -11.01
C ALA A 60 -2.66 -0.14 -10.19
N PHE A 61 -3.24 1.06 -10.09
CA PHE A 61 -4.34 1.34 -9.18
C PHE A 61 -5.68 1.59 -9.85
N SER A 62 -5.76 1.58 -11.16
CA SER A 62 -7.03 1.74 -11.85
C SER A 62 -7.77 0.40 -11.97
N PRO A 63 -9.04 0.35 -11.54
CA PRO A 63 -9.83 -0.89 -11.61
C PRO A 63 -10.17 -1.32 -13.03
N TRP A 64 -10.28 -0.37 -13.96
CA TRP A 64 -10.56 -0.62 -15.38
C TRP A 64 -9.92 0.49 -16.21
N PRO A 65 -9.80 0.29 -17.55
CA PRO A 65 -9.25 1.32 -18.41
C PRO A 65 -10.14 2.56 -18.47
N ALA A 66 -9.51 3.73 -18.46
CA ALA A 66 -10.20 5.02 -18.58
C ALA A 66 -9.24 6.08 -19.15
N PRO A 67 -9.77 7.18 -19.75
CA PRO A 67 -8.93 8.26 -20.21
C PRO A 67 -8.18 8.95 -19.08
N ARG A 68 -7.00 9.48 -19.37
CA ARG A 68 -6.18 10.20 -18.39
C ARG A 68 -6.91 11.41 -17.81
N ALA A 69 -6.63 11.69 -16.55
CA ALA A 69 -7.20 12.84 -15.84
C ALA A 69 -6.37 14.11 -16.07
N PHE A 70 -5.07 13.97 -16.31
CA PHE A 70 -4.13 15.09 -16.46
C PHE A 70 -3.44 15.03 -17.82
N LYS A 71 -3.19 16.21 -18.37
CA LYS A 71 -2.69 16.36 -19.73
C LYS A 71 -1.37 15.64 -20.03
N LYS A 72 -0.49 15.52 -19.01
CA LYS A 72 0.82 14.87 -19.15
C LYS A 72 0.87 13.48 -18.53
N ALA A 73 -0.24 12.99 -17.99
CA ALA A 73 -0.30 11.67 -17.40
C ALA A 73 -0.66 10.62 -18.46
N PRO A 74 -0.27 9.35 -18.27
CA PRO A 74 -0.78 8.26 -19.09
C PRO A 74 -2.25 8.01 -18.84
N ASP A 75 -2.92 7.34 -19.75
CA ASP A 75 -4.27 6.85 -19.54
C ASP A 75 -4.27 5.78 -18.44
N PHE A 76 -5.43 5.62 -17.79
CA PHE A 76 -5.63 4.52 -16.84
C PHE A 76 -5.77 3.21 -17.62
N SER A 77 -5.00 2.22 -17.29
CA SER A 77 -4.96 0.95 -18.05
C SER A 77 -5.52 -0.26 -17.31
N GLY A 78 -6.07 -0.07 -16.11
CA GLY A 78 -6.86 -1.11 -15.46
C GLY A 78 -6.07 -2.25 -14.84
N GLY A 79 -4.89 -1.99 -14.29
CA GLY A 79 -4.01 -3.01 -13.71
C GLY A 79 -4.30 -3.37 -12.26
N ALA A 80 -5.41 -2.91 -11.66
CA ALA A 80 -5.68 -3.11 -10.24
C ALA A 80 -5.75 -4.61 -9.85
N THR A 81 -6.36 -5.44 -10.69
CA THR A 81 -6.45 -6.88 -10.42
C THR A 81 -5.06 -7.52 -10.33
N GLU A 82 -4.17 -7.18 -11.25
CA GLU A 82 -2.78 -7.67 -11.23
C GLU A 82 -2.06 -7.20 -9.98
N THR A 83 -2.24 -5.95 -9.61
CA THR A 83 -1.63 -5.36 -8.41
C THR A 83 -2.11 -6.08 -7.15
N LEU A 84 -3.41 -6.30 -7.02
CA LEU A 84 -3.97 -7.00 -5.87
C LEU A 84 -3.47 -8.44 -5.79
N THR A 85 -3.44 -9.15 -6.91
CA THR A 85 -2.91 -10.52 -6.99
C THR A 85 -1.43 -10.57 -6.58
N SER A 86 -0.63 -9.63 -7.07
CA SER A 86 0.78 -9.52 -6.70
C SER A 86 0.96 -9.27 -5.21
N LEU A 87 0.18 -8.36 -4.62
CA LEU A 87 0.25 -8.07 -3.19
C LEU A 87 -0.15 -9.28 -2.35
N ALA A 88 -1.20 -10.00 -2.76
CA ALA A 88 -1.65 -11.20 -2.05
C ALA A 88 -0.57 -12.28 -2.01
N ALA A 89 0.28 -12.36 -3.03
CA ALA A 89 1.40 -13.29 -3.06
C ALA A 89 2.63 -12.77 -2.31
N ARG A 90 2.93 -11.48 -2.43
CA ARG A 90 4.15 -10.89 -1.85
C ARG A 90 4.09 -10.71 -0.34
N LEU A 91 2.92 -10.31 0.20
CA LEU A 91 2.80 -10.01 1.62
C LEU A 91 3.12 -11.21 2.51
N PRO A 92 2.55 -12.40 2.29
CA PRO A 92 2.90 -13.56 3.11
C PRO A 92 4.39 -13.94 3.02
N ALA A 93 5.01 -13.79 1.86
CA ALA A 93 6.42 -14.09 1.67
C ALA A 93 7.30 -13.11 2.47
N ILE A 94 6.98 -11.82 2.46
CA ILE A 94 7.70 -10.81 3.23
C ILE A 94 7.51 -11.06 4.73
N GLU A 95 6.29 -11.33 5.16
CA GLU A 95 5.97 -11.63 6.55
C GLU A 95 6.76 -12.83 7.04
N GLN A 96 6.84 -13.90 6.26
CA GLN A 96 7.60 -15.09 6.62
C GLN A 96 9.09 -14.80 6.78
N ARG A 97 9.66 -14.02 5.87
CA ARG A 97 11.08 -13.63 5.95
C ARG A 97 11.39 -12.81 7.18
N LEU A 98 10.46 -12.01 7.65
CA LEU A 98 10.64 -11.11 8.79
C LEU A 98 10.13 -11.71 10.10
N GLY A 99 9.52 -12.90 10.08
CA GLY A 99 8.92 -13.49 11.26
C GLY A 99 7.67 -12.77 11.74
N LEU A 100 6.93 -12.14 10.83
CA LEU A 100 5.71 -11.42 11.17
C LEU A 100 4.48 -12.31 11.05
N GLN A 101 3.58 -12.18 12.03
CA GLN A 101 2.25 -12.80 12.04
C GLN A 101 1.23 -11.72 12.42
N PRO A 102 0.94 -10.77 11.53
CA PRO A 102 0.09 -9.63 11.87
C PRO A 102 -1.29 -10.06 12.32
N ARG A 103 -1.82 -9.41 13.36
CA ARG A 103 -3.20 -9.66 13.83
C ARG A 103 -4.22 -9.30 12.76
N TRP A 104 -3.93 -8.29 11.97
CA TRP A 104 -4.68 -7.93 10.76
C TRP A 104 -3.77 -7.16 9.81
N ARG A 105 -4.13 -7.16 8.56
CA ARG A 105 -3.49 -6.35 7.54
C ARG A 105 -4.45 -5.24 7.12
N GLY A 106 -3.94 -4.00 7.08
CA GLY A 106 -4.67 -2.87 6.55
C GLY A 106 -4.01 -2.35 5.30
N ILE A 107 -4.80 -1.70 4.47
CA ILE A 107 -4.33 -0.95 3.31
C ILE A 107 -4.85 0.48 3.41
N ALA A 108 -3.96 1.45 3.24
CA ALA A 108 -4.30 2.86 3.22
C ALA A 108 -3.79 3.45 1.91
N GLY A 109 -4.67 4.05 1.15
CA GLY A 109 -4.32 4.69 -0.12
C GLY A 109 -4.81 6.11 -0.19
N TYR A 110 -4.04 6.95 -0.88
CA TYR A 110 -4.37 8.35 -1.16
C TYR A 110 -4.68 8.51 -2.64
N SER A 111 -5.70 9.32 -2.98
CA SER A 111 -6.09 9.64 -4.34
C SER A 111 -6.45 8.36 -5.13
N LEU A 112 -5.78 8.05 -6.23
CA LEU A 112 -6.04 6.84 -7.01
C LEU A 112 -5.75 5.56 -6.21
N ALA A 113 -4.71 5.56 -5.38
CA ALA A 113 -4.45 4.45 -4.47
C ALA A 113 -5.55 4.32 -3.40
N GLY A 114 -6.23 5.42 -3.05
CA GLY A 114 -7.42 5.39 -2.20
C GLY A 114 -8.58 4.67 -2.87
N LEU A 115 -8.79 4.92 -4.15
CA LEU A 115 -9.77 4.18 -4.95
C LEU A 115 -9.41 2.69 -4.99
N PHE A 116 -8.14 2.37 -5.26
CA PHE A 116 -7.67 0.99 -5.28
C PHE A 116 -7.93 0.30 -3.93
N ALA A 117 -7.62 0.97 -2.82
CA ALA A 117 -7.87 0.42 -1.49
C ALA A 117 -9.35 0.13 -1.27
N ALA A 118 -10.24 1.07 -1.60
CA ALA A 118 -11.68 0.89 -1.48
C ALA A 118 -12.18 -0.23 -2.40
N TRP A 119 -11.71 -0.25 -3.64
CA TRP A 119 -12.04 -1.28 -4.62
C TRP A 119 -11.62 -2.68 -4.13
N SER A 120 -10.45 -2.79 -3.51
CA SER A 120 -9.94 -4.07 -3.02
C SER A 120 -10.86 -4.70 -1.96
N ALA A 121 -11.61 -3.88 -1.22
CA ALA A 121 -12.54 -4.37 -0.20
C ALA A 121 -13.71 -5.18 -0.77
N TYR A 122 -14.00 -5.04 -2.06
CA TYR A 122 -15.05 -5.76 -2.76
C TYR A 122 -14.57 -7.04 -3.46
N HIS A 123 -13.30 -7.37 -3.29
CA HIS A 123 -12.68 -8.52 -3.93
C HIS A 123 -12.03 -9.42 -2.90
N ASP A 124 -11.61 -10.61 -3.31
CA ASP A 124 -10.81 -11.49 -2.47
C ASP A 124 -9.45 -10.82 -2.21
N SER A 125 -9.23 -10.41 -0.99
CA SER A 125 -8.16 -9.49 -0.62
C SER A 125 -7.46 -9.95 0.66
N PRO A 126 -6.12 -9.75 0.76
CA PRO A 126 -5.39 -10.06 1.99
C PRO A 126 -5.64 -9.05 3.12
N PHE A 127 -6.39 -7.97 2.87
CA PHE A 127 -6.58 -6.88 3.82
C PHE A 127 -7.92 -7.00 4.54
N GLN A 128 -7.90 -6.85 5.86
CA GLN A 128 -9.08 -6.84 6.71
C GLN A 128 -9.58 -5.43 7.01
N ARG A 129 -8.72 -4.41 6.78
CA ARG A 129 -9.05 -3.01 7.03
C ARG A 129 -8.59 -2.15 5.87
N VAL A 130 -9.39 -1.13 5.57
CA VAL A 130 -9.16 -0.25 4.42
C VAL A 130 -9.34 1.20 4.85
N ALA A 131 -8.38 2.04 4.47
CA ALA A 131 -8.51 3.49 4.58
C ALA A 131 -8.38 4.11 3.18
N CYS A 132 -9.44 4.79 2.76
CA CYS A 132 -9.50 5.50 1.48
C CYS A 132 -9.36 7.00 1.78
N VAL A 133 -8.19 7.56 1.53
CA VAL A 133 -7.89 8.97 1.83
C VAL A 133 -8.00 9.78 0.56
N SER A 134 -9.00 10.68 0.51
CA SER A 134 -9.28 11.49 -0.68
C SER A 134 -9.30 10.66 -1.96
N GLY A 135 -9.96 9.50 -1.91
CA GLY A 135 -9.97 8.56 -3.01
C GLY A 135 -10.60 9.12 -4.27
N SER A 136 -10.10 8.69 -5.42
CA SER A 136 -10.57 9.15 -6.73
C SER A 136 -11.90 8.48 -7.09
N LEU A 137 -12.93 8.71 -6.29
CA LEU A 137 -14.24 8.08 -6.45
C LEU A 137 -15.04 8.63 -7.64
N TRP A 138 -14.53 9.71 -8.25
CA TRP A 138 -15.05 10.25 -9.51
C TRP A 138 -14.64 9.39 -10.72
N PHE A 139 -13.77 8.42 -10.52
CA PHE A 139 -13.27 7.53 -11.56
C PHE A 139 -14.42 6.73 -12.17
N ASP A 140 -14.49 6.73 -13.50
CA ASP A 140 -15.63 6.21 -14.25
C ASP A 140 -15.24 5.10 -15.24
#